data_1347d3842aa6c5303c6b2aeb113ee5af
#
_entry.id   1347d3842aa6c5303c6b2aeb113ee5af
#
_cell.length_a   1.000
_cell.length_b   1.000
_cell.length_c   1.000
_cell.angle_alpha   90.00
_cell.angle_beta   90.00
_cell.angle_gamma   90.00
#
_symmetry.space_group_name_H-M   'P 1'
#
loop_
_entity.id
_entity.type
_entity.pdbx_description
1 polymer ?
#
loop_
_entity_poly.entity_id
_entity_poly.type
_entity_poly.pdbx_seq_one_letter_code
_entity_poly.pdbx_strand_id
1 'polypeptide(L)'
;MNIAQIFEQQARTRPNALAIVDARHGRERRFTFGELDDKAKQVAALLQSRGVEPGHGVVIFHRMAAELYIFLLALFRLGAVGLFIDPSAGRAHLERCCRMFPPRAFFGSDRAHILRLLSPEIRRVPLYFGSSWVPGSVYIFSGRSRNRNKQVAKIDGDAPALVTFTSGSTGAPKAAVRSHGFLRAQHKTIEQTLRPIPDTADLTTLPIFVLANLASGVTCILPEADMRKPGSCDPRPIIAQIEAHGARSTAASPAFIERLTGECIRLSRPLLSLRQVFVGGGPVFPHLLRRAREAFPNATITAVYGSTEAEPMAEISIDEISEDDFSCMKSGGGLLAGSPVGSVDLRIIRDQWGIPIGPITPAEFTEMAVAVNQPGEIVVSGEHVLDGYLYGAGDKETKFNVDQVRWHRTGDLGAFDSSGRLWLLGRCSAKIKDRLGTVYPFKVECAVRHDPEIECAALVAFRGQRVLVLQARNARTLDCTRFKTQLAWAGIDRVIAVEHIPTDKRHNAKIDYAELDSLLQRCRSLKGCGS
;
A
#
# COMPACT_ATOMS: atom_id res chain seq x y z
N MET A 1 -0.10 2.04 -25.30
CA MET A 1 -1.19 1.03 -25.38
C MET A 1 -2.07 1.14 -24.13
N ASN A 2 -3.40 1.26 -24.29
CA ASN A 2 -4.36 1.47 -23.21
C ASN A 2 -4.53 0.21 -22.32
N ILE A 3 -4.44 0.37 -21.00
CA ILE A 3 -4.62 -0.74 -20.02
C ILE A 3 -6.00 -1.42 -20.15
N ALA A 4 -7.04 -0.70 -20.60
CA ALA A 4 -8.38 -1.25 -20.79
C ALA A 4 -8.43 -2.43 -21.76
N GLN A 5 -7.46 -2.58 -22.65
CA GLN A 5 -7.40 -3.70 -23.60
C GLN A 5 -7.18 -5.04 -22.92
N ILE A 6 -6.46 -5.08 -21.77
CA ILE A 6 -6.24 -6.31 -21.01
C ILE A 6 -7.58 -6.81 -20.43
N PHE A 7 -8.37 -5.89 -19.84
CA PHE A 7 -9.68 -6.24 -19.29
C PHE A 7 -10.68 -6.66 -20.37
N GLU A 8 -10.66 -5.98 -21.53
CA GLU A 8 -11.49 -6.38 -22.67
C GLU A 8 -11.12 -7.77 -23.19
N GLN A 9 -9.83 -8.12 -23.19
CA GLN A 9 -9.37 -9.46 -23.53
C GLN A 9 -9.95 -10.51 -22.59
N GLN A 10 -9.91 -10.28 -21.26
CA GLN A 10 -10.50 -11.21 -20.28
C GLN A 10 -12.02 -11.38 -20.50
N ALA A 11 -12.73 -10.27 -20.75
CA ALA A 11 -14.17 -10.34 -21.02
C ALA A 11 -14.51 -11.09 -22.32
N ARG A 12 -13.63 -11.07 -23.32
CA ARG A 12 -13.80 -11.84 -24.57
C ARG A 12 -13.51 -13.33 -24.39
N THR A 13 -12.45 -13.68 -23.66
CA THR A 13 -12.00 -15.07 -23.51
C THR A 13 -12.80 -15.84 -22.48
N ARG A 14 -13.32 -15.16 -21.46
CA ARG A 14 -14.08 -15.78 -20.36
C ARG A 14 -15.32 -14.99 -19.92
N PRO A 15 -16.27 -14.68 -20.84
CA PRO A 15 -17.39 -13.77 -20.58
C PRO A 15 -18.28 -14.21 -19.42
N ASN A 16 -18.43 -15.52 -19.22
CA ASN A 16 -19.31 -16.13 -18.21
C ASN A 16 -18.58 -16.43 -16.89
N ALA A 17 -17.24 -16.34 -16.85
CA ALA A 17 -16.49 -16.54 -15.61
C ALA A 17 -16.77 -15.40 -14.63
N LEU A 18 -16.78 -15.72 -13.33
CA LEU A 18 -17.01 -14.77 -12.26
C LEU A 18 -15.81 -13.84 -12.14
N ALA A 19 -16.07 -12.55 -12.08
CA ALA A 19 -15.04 -11.51 -12.01
C ALA A 19 -15.01 -10.81 -10.64
N ILE A 20 -16.18 -10.37 -10.14
CA ILE A 20 -16.30 -9.74 -8.83
C ILE A 20 -17.46 -10.36 -8.04
N VAL A 21 -17.17 -10.67 -6.79
CA VAL A 21 -18.17 -10.91 -5.74
C VAL A 21 -18.08 -9.77 -4.73
N ASP A 22 -19.16 -9.05 -4.49
CA ASP A 22 -19.23 -8.04 -3.44
C ASP A 22 -20.53 -8.16 -2.64
N ALA A 23 -20.63 -7.38 -1.56
CA ALA A 23 -21.84 -7.31 -0.75
C ALA A 23 -22.39 -5.88 -0.69
N ARG A 24 -23.70 -5.74 -0.86
CA ARG A 24 -24.41 -4.48 -0.67
C ARG A 24 -25.64 -4.68 0.21
N HIS A 25 -25.70 -3.96 1.32
CA HIS A 25 -26.79 -4.09 2.30
C HIS A 25 -27.02 -5.53 2.78
N GLY A 26 -25.92 -6.27 3.04
CA GLY A 26 -25.97 -7.66 3.49
C GLY A 26 -26.39 -8.66 2.39
N ARG A 27 -26.50 -8.23 1.13
CA ARG A 27 -26.81 -9.10 0.00
C ARG A 27 -25.61 -9.25 -0.90
N GLU A 28 -25.22 -10.49 -1.16
CA GLU A 28 -24.18 -10.83 -2.11
C GLU A 28 -24.61 -10.47 -3.53
N ARG A 29 -23.66 -9.94 -4.30
CA ARG A 29 -23.81 -9.66 -5.73
C ARG A 29 -22.64 -10.27 -6.49
N ARG A 30 -22.94 -10.85 -7.62
CA ARG A 30 -21.97 -11.51 -8.51
C ARG A 30 -21.97 -10.81 -9.85
N PHE A 31 -20.79 -10.60 -10.40
CA PHE A 31 -20.58 -10.02 -11.72
C PHE A 31 -19.61 -10.88 -12.50
N THR A 32 -20.00 -11.28 -13.71
CA THR A 32 -19.10 -11.96 -14.65
C THR A 32 -18.19 -10.95 -15.35
N PHE A 33 -17.13 -11.42 -16.00
CA PHE A 33 -16.27 -10.56 -16.82
C PHE A 33 -17.05 -9.89 -17.95
N GLY A 34 -17.97 -10.59 -18.60
CA GLY A 34 -18.84 -10.02 -19.63
C GLY A 34 -19.75 -8.92 -19.09
N GLU A 35 -20.39 -9.14 -17.94
CA GLU A 35 -21.24 -8.14 -17.30
C GLU A 35 -20.48 -6.90 -16.86
N LEU A 36 -19.26 -7.06 -16.32
CA LEU A 36 -18.40 -5.93 -15.96
C LEU A 36 -18.03 -5.09 -17.19
N ASP A 37 -17.62 -5.74 -18.28
CA ASP A 37 -17.23 -5.05 -19.51
C ASP A 37 -18.44 -4.34 -20.16
N ASP A 38 -19.59 -4.98 -20.19
CA ASP A 38 -20.82 -4.38 -20.71
C ASP A 38 -21.25 -3.15 -19.90
N LYS A 39 -21.17 -3.22 -18.57
CA LYS A 39 -21.45 -2.08 -17.69
C LYS A 39 -20.41 -0.96 -17.85
N ALA A 40 -19.12 -1.33 -17.98
CA ALA A 40 -18.07 -0.35 -18.23
C ALA A 40 -18.26 0.38 -19.57
N LYS A 41 -18.67 -0.33 -20.64
CA LYS A 41 -19.02 0.27 -21.94
C LYS A 41 -20.20 1.22 -21.84
N GLN A 42 -21.24 0.86 -21.07
CA GLN A 42 -22.41 1.73 -20.84
C GLN A 42 -22.03 3.00 -20.08
N VAL A 43 -21.24 2.86 -19.00
CA VAL A 43 -20.75 3.99 -18.20
C VAL A 43 -19.81 4.87 -19.03
N ALA A 44 -18.93 4.31 -19.86
CA ALA A 44 -18.07 5.09 -20.75
C ALA A 44 -18.88 5.92 -21.75
N ALA A 45 -19.91 5.33 -22.38
CA ALA A 45 -20.82 6.06 -23.28
C ALA A 45 -21.57 7.19 -22.55
N LEU A 46 -22.01 6.97 -21.32
CA LEU A 46 -22.64 7.99 -20.48
C LEU A 46 -21.66 9.13 -20.17
N LEU A 47 -20.44 8.82 -19.73
CA LEU A 47 -19.42 9.82 -19.43
C LEU A 47 -19.08 10.67 -20.66
N GLN A 48 -18.88 10.03 -21.82
CA GLN A 48 -18.59 10.68 -23.09
C GLN A 48 -19.74 11.61 -23.53
N SER A 49 -20.99 11.16 -23.40
CA SER A 49 -22.18 11.98 -23.73
C SER A 49 -22.33 13.21 -22.82
N ARG A 50 -21.67 13.23 -21.68
CA ARG A 50 -21.63 14.34 -20.72
C ARG A 50 -20.36 15.20 -20.87
N GLY A 51 -19.53 14.95 -21.88
CA GLY A 51 -18.34 15.74 -22.16
C GLY A 51 -17.12 15.38 -21.30
N VAL A 52 -17.02 14.12 -20.83
CA VAL A 52 -15.78 13.57 -20.29
C VAL A 52 -14.95 13.05 -21.45
N GLU A 53 -13.73 13.56 -21.60
CA GLU A 53 -12.81 13.34 -22.72
C GLU A 53 -11.49 12.74 -22.23
N PRO A 54 -10.63 12.21 -23.13
CA PRO A 54 -9.29 11.76 -22.75
C PRO A 54 -8.50 12.84 -22.02
N GLY A 55 -7.76 12.45 -20.98
CA GLY A 55 -6.99 13.35 -20.13
C GLY A 55 -7.79 14.10 -19.06
N HIS A 56 -9.12 14.12 -19.13
CA HIS A 56 -9.93 14.74 -18.08
C HIS A 56 -9.82 14.00 -16.75
N GLY A 57 -9.51 14.73 -15.67
CA GLY A 57 -9.47 14.21 -14.31
C GLY A 57 -10.86 13.99 -13.72
N VAL A 58 -11.06 12.86 -13.06
CA VAL A 58 -12.28 12.56 -12.32
C VAL A 58 -11.93 12.19 -10.88
N VAL A 59 -12.36 13.01 -9.92
CA VAL A 59 -12.17 12.72 -8.49
C VAL A 59 -13.09 11.59 -8.08
N ILE A 60 -12.51 10.59 -7.39
CA ILE A 60 -13.22 9.38 -6.99
C ILE A 60 -13.24 9.26 -5.47
N PHE A 61 -14.46 9.24 -4.90
CA PHE A 61 -14.72 8.95 -3.49
C PHE A 61 -15.72 7.81 -3.35
N HIS A 62 -15.23 6.60 -3.56
CA HIS A 62 -16.04 5.40 -3.47
C HIS A 62 -15.31 4.31 -2.69
N ARG A 63 -16.06 3.48 -1.96
CA ARG A 63 -15.50 2.28 -1.32
C ARG A 63 -15.13 1.24 -2.39
N MET A 64 -14.34 0.25 -2.01
CA MET A 64 -14.15 -0.96 -2.82
C MET A 64 -15.50 -1.65 -3.01
N ALA A 65 -16.01 -1.64 -4.24
CA ALA A 65 -17.26 -2.28 -4.66
C ALA A 65 -17.25 -2.38 -6.19
N ALA A 66 -18.10 -3.22 -6.77
CA ALA A 66 -18.17 -3.40 -8.22
C ALA A 66 -18.35 -2.08 -8.99
N GLU A 67 -19.12 -1.13 -8.44
CA GLU A 67 -19.33 0.19 -9.05
C GLU A 67 -18.04 0.99 -9.24
N LEU A 68 -17.11 0.89 -8.29
CA LEU A 68 -15.79 1.55 -8.41
C LEU A 68 -15.03 1.01 -9.62
N TYR A 69 -14.96 -0.31 -9.76
CA TYR A 69 -14.18 -0.94 -10.81
C TYR A 69 -14.85 -0.79 -12.19
N ILE A 70 -16.17 -0.90 -12.28
CA ILE A 70 -16.92 -0.59 -13.50
C ILE A 70 -16.63 0.85 -13.94
N PHE A 71 -16.61 1.80 -13.01
CA PHE A 71 -16.32 3.20 -13.30
C PHE A 71 -14.86 3.42 -13.72
N LEU A 72 -13.90 2.78 -13.06
CA LEU A 72 -12.48 2.82 -13.45
C LEU A 72 -12.25 2.23 -14.83
N LEU A 73 -12.84 1.07 -15.13
CA LEU A 73 -12.75 0.45 -16.45
C LEU A 73 -13.35 1.38 -17.53
N ALA A 74 -14.42 2.10 -17.21
CA ALA A 74 -15.01 3.11 -18.11
C ALA A 74 -14.07 4.29 -18.35
N LEU A 75 -13.40 4.80 -17.30
CA LEU A 75 -12.40 5.86 -17.44
C LEU A 75 -11.21 5.41 -18.30
N PHE A 76 -10.68 4.21 -18.04
CA PHE A 76 -9.58 3.66 -18.84
C PHE A 76 -9.96 3.51 -20.32
N ARG A 77 -11.18 3.05 -20.61
CA ARG A 77 -11.69 2.97 -21.99
C ARG A 77 -11.69 4.31 -22.69
N LEU A 78 -12.06 5.37 -21.98
CA LEU A 78 -12.09 6.74 -22.51
C LEU A 78 -10.71 7.41 -22.53
N GLY A 79 -9.74 6.93 -21.77
CA GLY A 79 -8.48 7.62 -21.51
C GLY A 79 -8.60 8.80 -20.56
N ALA A 80 -9.65 8.81 -19.75
CA ALA A 80 -9.80 9.76 -18.67
C ALA A 80 -9.05 9.28 -17.42
N VAL A 81 -8.73 10.21 -16.52
CA VAL A 81 -7.81 10.00 -15.39
C VAL A 81 -8.57 9.86 -14.08
N GLY A 82 -8.40 8.76 -13.38
CA GLY A 82 -8.95 8.59 -12.03
C GLY A 82 -8.08 9.30 -10.98
N LEU A 83 -8.67 10.24 -10.21
CA LEU A 83 -7.98 10.99 -9.16
C LEU A 83 -8.38 10.45 -7.79
N PHE A 84 -7.43 9.86 -7.06
CA PHE A 84 -7.62 9.34 -5.71
C PHE A 84 -6.98 10.25 -4.68
N ILE A 85 -7.80 10.81 -3.81
CA ILE A 85 -7.39 11.70 -2.72
C ILE A 85 -7.78 11.05 -1.40
N ASP A 86 -6.86 10.99 -0.45
CA ASP A 86 -7.14 10.44 0.87
C ASP A 86 -8.07 11.37 1.66
N PRO A 87 -9.30 10.96 1.99
CA PRO A 87 -10.23 11.81 2.74
C PRO A 87 -9.76 12.08 4.18
N SER A 88 -8.91 11.22 4.76
CA SER A 88 -8.38 11.37 6.12
C SER A 88 -7.39 12.53 6.24
N ALA A 89 -6.77 12.97 5.13
CA ALA A 89 -5.85 14.09 5.09
C ALA A 89 -6.54 15.47 5.22
N GLY A 90 -7.87 15.48 5.29
CA GLY A 90 -8.67 16.66 5.58
C GLY A 90 -8.98 17.56 4.39
N ARG A 91 -9.87 18.54 4.62
CA ARG A 91 -10.42 19.42 3.59
C ARG A 91 -9.35 20.24 2.87
N ALA A 92 -8.42 20.85 3.60
CA ALA A 92 -7.38 21.70 3.01
C ALA A 92 -6.47 20.90 2.05
N HIS A 93 -6.20 19.64 2.35
CA HIS A 93 -5.46 18.73 1.48
C HIS A 93 -6.26 18.44 0.19
N LEU A 94 -7.53 18.06 0.33
CA LEU A 94 -8.44 17.83 -0.79
C LEU A 94 -8.48 19.02 -1.76
N GLU A 95 -8.63 20.23 -1.23
CA GLU A 95 -8.70 21.46 -2.03
C GLU A 95 -7.38 21.75 -2.77
N ARG A 96 -6.22 21.49 -2.12
CA ARG A 96 -4.91 21.60 -2.79
C ARG A 96 -4.77 20.60 -3.92
N CYS A 97 -5.17 19.34 -3.71
CA CYS A 97 -5.14 18.31 -4.74
C CYS A 97 -6.01 18.68 -5.96
N CYS A 98 -7.24 19.18 -5.73
CA CYS A 98 -8.12 19.64 -6.81
C CYS A 98 -7.56 20.85 -7.58
N ARG A 99 -6.84 21.76 -6.92
CA ARG A 99 -6.15 22.86 -7.61
C ARG A 99 -4.93 22.38 -8.42
N MET A 100 -4.24 21.35 -7.92
CA MET A 100 -3.08 20.76 -8.60
C MET A 100 -3.47 20.00 -9.87
N PHE A 101 -4.61 19.30 -9.84
CA PHE A 101 -5.21 18.65 -11.02
C PHE A 101 -6.71 18.99 -11.06
N PRO A 102 -7.13 20.06 -11.76
CA PRO A 102 -8.53 20.48 -11.80
C PRO A 102 -9.44 19.39 -12.36
N PRO A 103 -10.39 18.87 -11.55
CA PRO A 103 -11.23 17.78 -12.00
C PRO A 103 -12.37 18.25 -12.90
N ARG A 104 -12.61 17.52 -13.99
CA ARG A 104 -13.78 17.68 -14.87
C ARG A 104 -15.04 17.08 -14.26
N ALA A 105 -14.88 16.01 -13.46
CA ALA A 105 -15.99 15.30 -12.86
C ALA A 105 -15.66 14.80 -11.46
N PHE A 106 -16.72 14.51 -10.71
CA PHE A 106 -16.67 13.86 -9.39
C PHE A 106 -17.54 12.60 -9.44
N PHE A 107 -16.99 11.48 -8.98
CA PHE A 107 -17.74 10.24 -8.77
C PHE A 107 -17.68 9.84 -7.30
N GLY A 108 -18.84 9.57 -6.70
CA GLY A 108 -18.90 9.21 -5.29
C GLY A 108 -20.10 8.38 -4.88
N SER A 109 -20.02 7.80 -3.68
CA SER A 109 -21.18 7.28 -2.99
C SER A 109 -22.11 8.43 -2.52
N ASP A 110 -23.32 8.11 -2.11
CA ASP A 110 -24.27 9.07 -1.54
C ASP A 110 -23.64 9.93 -0.43
N ARG A 111 -22.96 9.31 0.53
CA ARG A 111 -22.25 10.03 1.60
C ARG A 111 -21.12 10.92 1.09
N ALA A 112 -20.41 10.51 0.04
CA ALA A 112 -19.32 11.29 -0.52
C ALA A 112 -19.81 12.61 -1.15
N HIS A 113 -21.04 12.66 -1.62
CA HIS A 113 -21.63 13.87 -2.17
C HIS A 113 -21.83 15.02 -1.15
N ILE A 114 -21.74 14.74 0.16
CA ILE A 114 -21.68 15.78 1.21
C ILE A 114 -20.47 16.71 1.00
N LEU A 115 -19.38 16.23 0.41
CA LEU A 115 -18.21 17.03 0.07
C LEU A 115 -18.53 18.22 -0.83
N ARG A 116 -19.61 18.14 -1.63
CA ARG A 116 -20.12 19.27 -2.47
C ARG A 116 -20.54 20.46 -1.60
N LEU A 117 -21.00 20.19 -0.39
CA LEU A 117 -21.40 21.24 0.56
C LEU A 117 -20.19 21.75 1.37
N LEU A 118 -19.23 20.89 1.63
CA LEU A 118 -18.10 21.17 2.52
C LEU A 118 -16.88 21.80 1.80
N SER A 119 -16.65 21.49 0.51
CA SER A 119 -15.48 21.95 -0.23
C SER A 119 -15.86 22.82 -1.43
N PRO A 120 -15.39 24.08 -1.48
CA PRO A 120 -15.58 24.95 -2.64
C PRO A 120 -15.00 24.37 -3.93
N GLU A 121 -13.86 23.69 -3.86
CA GLU A 121 -13.23 23.10 -5.05
C GLU A 121 -14.08 21.95 -5.61
N ILE A 122 -14.64 21.09 -4.74
CA ILE A 122 -15.57 20.06 -5.19
C ILE A 122 -16.87 20.68 -5.74
N ARG A 123 -17.36 21.78 -5.13
CA ARG A 123 -18.58 22.48 -5.62
C ARG A 123 -18.42 23.08 -7.01
N ARG A 124 -17.20 23.44 -7.40
CA ARG A 124 -16.91 23.99 -8.74
C ARG A 124 -16.80 22.93 -9.83
N VAL A 125 -16.77 21.64 -9.47
CA VAL A 125 -16.68 20.55 -10.44
C VAL A 125 -17.93 20.58 -11.33
N PRO A 126 -17.78 20.58 -12.68
CA PRO A 126 -18.93 20.71 -13.57
C PRO A 126 -19.90 19.53 -13.56
N LEU A 127 -19.40 18.32 -13.32
CA LEU A 127 -20.17 17.09 -13.48
C LEU A 127 -20.10 16.22 -12.23
N TYR A 128 -21.25 15.70 -11.80
CA TYR A 128 -21.33 14.79 -10.66
C TYR A 128 -21.96 13.48 -11.07
N PHE A 129 -21.32 12.37 -10.68
CA PHE A 129 -21.80 11.02 -10.90
C PHE A 129 -21.93 10.29 -9.55
N GLY A 130 -22.99 9.50 -9.41
CA GLY A 130 -23.26 8.70 -8.20
C GLY A 130 -23.46 7.23 -8.51
N SER A 131 -23.07 6.36 -7.58
CA SER A 131 -23.39 4.93 -7.60
C SER A 131 -24.81 4.61 -7.10
N SER A 132 -25.53 5.63 -6.62
CA SER A 132 -26.94 5.66 -6.24
C SER A 132 -27.55 6.97 -6.72
N TRP A 133 -28.86 7.10 -6.56
CA TRP A 133 -29.53 8.37 -6.87
C TRP A 133 -29.18 9.41 -5.80
N VAL A 134 -28.62 10.52 -6.24
CA VAL A 134 -28.30 11.70 -5.40
C VAL A 134 -28.73 12.96 -6.15
N PRO A 135 -29.45 13.91 -5.50
CA PRO A 135 -29.87 15.15 -6.14
C PRO A 135 -28.71 15.91 -6.81
N GLY A 136 -28.92 16.32 -8.07
CA GLY A 136 -27.90 17.03 -8.85
C GLY A 136 -26.71 16.20 -9.28
N SER A 137 -26.83 14.87 -9.24
CA SER A 137 -25.83 13.95 -9.82
C SER A 137 -26.50 13.00 -10.82
N VAL A 138 -25.68 12.47 -11.72
CA VAL A 138 -26.09 11.47 -12.71
C VAL A 138 -25.83 10.09 -12.12
N TYR A 139 -26.85 9.26 -11.99
CA TYR A 139 -26.68 7.86 -11.59
C TYR A 139 -26.00 7.07 -12.72
N ILE A 140 -24.88 6.43 -12.45
CA ILE A 140 -24.04 5.79 -13.48
C ILE A 140 -24.73 4.65 -14.24
N PHE A 141 -25.79 4.08 -13.70
CA PHE A 141 -26.59 3.03 -14.35
C PHE A 141 -27.96 3.53 -14.83
N SER A 142 -28.20 4.85 -14.88
CA SER A 142 -29.47 5.44 -15.33
C SER A 142 -29.69 5.33 -16.84
N GLY A 143 -28.65 5.05 -17.59
CA GLY A 143 -28.72 5.03 -19.04
C GLY A 143 -29.19 3.68 -19.58
N ARG A 144 -30.41 3.62 -20.14
CA ARG A 144 -30.76 2.61 -21.15
C ARG A 144 -30.11 2.93 -22.50
N SER A 145 -28.88 3.43 -22.50
CA SER A 145 -28.21 3.77 -23.76
C SER A 145 -27.97 2.49 -24.53
N ARG A 146 -28.70 2.33 -25.64
CA ARG A 146 -28.37 1.35 -26.68
C ARG A 146 -27.01 1.65 -27.31
N ASN A 147 -26.49 2.85 -27.09
CA ASN A 147 -25.17 3.27 -27.57
C ASN A 147 -24.12 2.83 -26.56
N ARG A 148 -23.46 1.72 -26.81
CA ARG A 148 -22.30 1.23 -26.05
C ARG A 148 -21.04 1.79 -26.70
N ASN A 149 -20.18 2.46 -25.92
CA ASN A 149 -18.86 2.81 -26.43
C ASN A 149 -18.06 1.53 -26.63
N LYS A 150 -18.05 1.03 -27.87
CA LYS A 150 -17.44 -0.26 -28.23
C LYS A 150 -15.92 -0.18 -28.39
N GLN A 151 -15.38 1.01 -28.58
CA GLN A 151 -13.96 1.18 -28.85
C GLN A 151 -13.21 1.67 -27.61
N VAL A 152 -12.07 1.05 -27.34
CA VAL A 152 -11.09 1.56 -26.38
C VAL A 152 -10.32 2.69 -27.05
N ALA A 153 -10.24 3.85 -26.42
CA ALA A 153 -9.51 5.00 -26.94
C ALA A 153 -8.05 4.63 -27.22
N LYS A 154 -7.55 5.05 -28.38
CA LYS A 154 -6.15 4.95 -28.72
C LYS A 154 -5.39 6.03 -27.95
N ILE A 155 -4.54 5.61 -27.02
CA ILE A 155 -3.82 6.51 -26.12
C ILE A 155 -2.38 6.07 -26.07
N ASP A 156 -1.49 7.03 -25.86
CA ASP A 156 -0.09 6.77 -25.58
C ASP A 156 0.07 5.97 -24.25
N GLY A 157 1.08 5.14 -24.18
CA GLY A 157 1.42 4.42 -22.95
C GLY A 157 1.75 5.35 -21.78
N ASP A 158 2.33 6.50 -22.07
CA ASP A 158 2.73 7.49 -21.07
C ASP A 158 1.60 8.38 -20.59
N ALA A 159 0.42 8.32 -21.25
CA ALA A 159 -0.74 9.08 -20.81
C ALA A 159 -1.20 8.64 -19.40
N PRO A 160 -1.52 9.60 -18.51
CA PRO A 160 -2.01 9.30 -17.17
C PRO A 160 -3.29 8.46 -17.18
N ALA A 161 -3.36 7.44 -16.34
CA ALA A 161 -4.56 6.63 -16.11
C ALA A 161 -5.10 6.83 -14.69
N LEU A 162 -4.20 6.85 -13.70
CA LEU A 162 -4.51 7.07 -12.29
C LEU A 162 -3.54 8.09 -11.69
N VAL A 163 -4.05 8.95 -10.81
CA VAL A 163 -3.26 9.84 -9.97
C VAL A 163 -3.64 9.61 -8.53
N THR A 164 -2.65 9.28 -7.69
CA THR A 164 -2.84 9.13 -6.25
C THR A 164 -2.08 10.21 -5.51
N PHE A 165 -2.79 10.97 -4.68
CA PHE A 165 -2.19 12.02 -3.87
C PHE A 165 -1.75 11.45 -2.54
N THR A 166 -0.49 11.69 -2.18
CA THR A 166 0.08 11.31 -0.88
C THR A 166 0.42 12.57 -0.09
N SER A 167 0.34 12.48 1.24
CA SER A 167 0.83 13.53 2.12
C SER A 167 2.36 13.50 2.09
N GLY A 168 2.98 14.46 1.39
CA GLY A 168 4.43 14.62 1.43
C GLY A 168 4.92 14.96 2.85
N SER A 169 6.15 14.57 3.19
CA SER A 169 6.81 14.92 4.46
C SER A 169 6.90 16.45 4.70
N THR A 170 6.75 17.25 3.65
CA THR A 170 6.73 18.73 3.67
C THR A 170 5.33 19.32 3.85
N GLY A 171 4.29 18.48 4.04
CA GLY A 171 2.89 18.93 4.13
C GLY A 171 2.24 19.34 2.80
N ALA A 172 3.00 19.43 1.71
CA ALA A 172 2.44 19.62 0.37
C ALA A 172 2.05 18.26 -0.25
N PRO A 173 0.92 18.18 -0.97
CA PRO A 173 0.55 16.96 -1.67
C PRO A 173 1.58 16.60 -2.74
N LYS A 174 1.98 15.33 -2.80
CA LYS A 174 2.68 14.76 -3.95
C LYS A 174 1.69 13.91 -4.73
N ALA A 175 1.65 14.07 -6.05
CA ALA A 175 0.72 13.36 -6.91
C ALA A 175 1.50 12.31 -7.73
N ALA A 176 1.41 11.06 -7.34
CA ALA A 176 1.99 9.94 -8.08
C ALA A 176 1.14 9.66 -9.32
N VAL A 177 1.72 9.87 -10.50
CA VAL A 177 1.06 9.67 -11.79
C VAL A 177 1.35 8.26 -12.29
N ARG A 178 0.32 7.43 -12.38
CA ARG A 178 0.42 6.11 -13.02
C ARG A 178 -0.14 6.18 -14.41
N SER A 179 0.74 6.06 -15.40
CA SER A 179 0.37 5.99 -16.82
C SER A 179 -0.25 4.63 -17.17
N HIS A 180 -0.83 4.52 -18.35
CA HIS A 180 -1.31 3.24 -18.87
C HIS A 180 -0.17 2.23 -19.03
N GLY A 181 1.02 2.68 -19.45
CA GLY A 181 2.23 1.86 -19.55
C GLY A 181 2.70 1.36 -18.20
N PHE A 182 2.77 2.27 -17.21
CA PHE A 182 3.11 1.92 -15.83
C PHE A 182 2.16 0.83 -15.27
N LEU A 183 0.84 1.00 -15.40
CA LEU A 183 -0.12 0.02 -14.89
C LEU A 183 0.02 -1.35 -15.56
N ARG A 184 0.41 -1.39 -16.84
CA ARG A 184 0.69 -2.64 -17.54
C ARG A 184 1.98 -3.30 -17.07
N ALA A 185 3.04 -2.53 -16.87
CA ALA A 185 4.29 -3.02 -16.32
C ALA A 185 4.09 -3.53 -14.89
N GLN A 186 3.36 -2.78 -14.06
CA GLN A 186 3.00 -3.19 -12.71
C GLN A 186 2.19 -4.50 -12.71
N HIS A 187 1.18 -4.61 -13.59
CA HIS A 187 0.42 -5.86 -13.73
C HIS A 187 1.33 -7.04 -14.08
N LYS A 188 2.23 -6.88 -15.07
CA LYS A 188 3.17 -7.93 -15.46
C LYS A 188 4.07 -8.37 -14.29
N THR A 189 4.57 -7.41 -13.51
CA THR A 189 5.40 -7.70 -12.33
C THR A 189 4.60 -8.40 -11.24
N ILE A 190 3.37 -7.93 -10.94
CA ILE A 190 2.47 -8.58 -9.98
C ILE A 190 2.15 -10.01 -10.44
N GLU A 191 1.89 -10.22 -11.73
CA GLU A 191 1.63 -11.56 -12.30
C GLU A 191 2.83 -12.51 -12.13
N GLN A 192 4.06 -12.02 -12.32
CA GLN A 192 5.28 -12.79 -12.11
C GLN A 192 5.51 -13.15 -10.63
N THR A 193 5.18 -12.23 -9.71
CA THR A 193 5.35 -12.40 -8.26
C THR A 193 4.25 -13.25 -7.65
N LEU A 194 2.99 -12.88 -7.83
CA LEU A 194 1.85 -13.58 -7.23
C LEU A 194 1.44 -14.85 -7.97
N ARG A 195 1.86 -14.99 -9.23
CA ARG A 195 1.52 -16.14 -10.09
C ARG A 195 0.04 -16.52 -10.02
N PRO A 196 -0.86 -15.58 -10.31
CA PRO A 196 -2.30 -15.78 -10.20
C PRO A 196 -2.75 -16.91 -11.15
N ILE A 197 -3.65 -17.76 -10.67
CA ILE A 197 -4.20 -18.84 -11.45
C ILE A 197 -5.58 -18.39 -11.95
N PRO A 198 -5.78 -18.26 -13.27
CA PRO A 198 -7.09 -17.91 -13.83
C PRO A 198 -8.20 -18.85 -13.34
N ASP A 199 -9.43 -18.34 -13.28
CA ASP A 199 -10.63 -19.07 -12.82
C ASP A 199 -10.56 -19.56 -11.36
N THR A 200 -9.62 -19.02 -10.56
CA THR A 200 -9.62 -19.15 -9.10
C THR A 200 -10.16 -17.89 -8.43
N ALA A 201 -10.45 -17.98 -7.14
CA ALA A 201 -10.93 -16.85 -6.35
C ALA A 201 -9.85 -16.32 -5.40
N ASP A 202 -9.76 -14.99 -5.30
CA ASP A 202 -8.88 -14.25 -4.39
C ASP A 202 -9.71 -13.38 -3.45
N LEU A 203 -9.44 -13.44 -2.16
CA LEU A 203 -9.95 -12.44 -1.22
C LEU A 203 -9.15 -11.16 -1.38
N THR A 204 -9.65 -10.22 -2.15
CA THR A 204 -8.91 -9.03 -2.56
C THR A 204 -9.16 -7.87 -1.63
N THR A 205 -8.18 -7.54 -0.78
CA THR A 205 -8.31 -6.52 0.26
C THR A 205 -7.74 -5.15 -0.14
N LEU A 206 -6.88 -5.11 -1.16
CA LEU A 206 -6.19 -3.91 -1.62
C LEU A 206 -6.70 -3.48 -3.00
N PRO A 207 -7.05 -2.19 -3.20
CA PRO A 207 -7.73 -1.74 -4.42
C PRO A 207 -6.99 -2.02 -5.73
N ILE A 208 -5.66 -1.88 -5.74
CA ILE A 208 -4.86 -2.10 -6.96
C ILE A 208 -4.84 -3.57 -7.36
N PHE A 209 -4.89 -4.49 -6.39
CA PHE A 209 -4.90 -5.92 -6.64
C PHE A 209 -6.22 -6.40 -7.28
N VAL A 210 -7.34 -5.68 -7.10
CA VAL A 210 -8.55 -5.98 -7.87
C VAL A 210 -8.31 -5.77 -9.36
N LEU A 211 -7.64 -4.68 -9.74
CA LEU A 211 -7.30 -4.46 -11.15
C LEU A 211 -6.33 -5.53 -11.67
N ALA A 212 -5.31 -5.90 -10.88
CA ALA A 212 -4.36 -6.93 -11.26
C ALA A 212 -5.04 -8.31 -11.43
N ASN A 213 -5.88 -8.70 -10.48
CA ASN A 213 -6.63 -9.96 -10.51
C ASN A 213 -7.60 -10.01 -11.70
N LEU A 214 -8.36 -8.95 -11.94
CA LEU A 214 -9.24 -8.85 -13.11
C LEU A 214 -8.45 -8.95 -14.42
N ALA A 215 -7.27 -8.33 -14.49
CA ALA A 215 -6.40 -8.41 -15.66
C ALA A 215 -5.86 -9.85 -15.88
N SER A 216 -5.66 -10.61 -14.81
CA SER A 216 -5.19 -12.02 -14.85
C SER A 216 -6.33 -13.06 -14.91
N GLY A 217 -7.61 -12.64 -14.99
CA GLY A 217 -8.74 -13.56 -15.06
C GLY A 217 -9.08 -14.26 -13.74
N VAL A 218 -8.74 -13.66 -12.61
CA VAL A 218 -9.01 -14.16 -11.26
C VAL A 218 -10.28 -13.48 -10.70
N THR A 219 -11.14 -14.27 -10.04
CA THR A 219 -12.32 -13.76 -9.35
C THR A 219 -11.93 -12.98 -8.10
N CYS A 220 -12.35 -11.73 -7.99
CA CYS A 220 -12.14 -10.89 -6.82
C CYS A 220 -13.31 -11.01 -5.83
N ILE A 221 -13.07 -11.54 -4.65
CA ILE A 221 -14.01 -11.50 -3.52
C ILE A 221 -13.67 -10.22 -2.73
N LEU A 222 -14.56 -9.24 -2.76
CA LEU A 222 -14.37 -8.00 -2.00
C LEU A 222 -14.85 -8.20 -0.56
N PRO A 223 -14.00 -7.95 0.46
CA PRO A 223 -14.37 -8.19 1.84
C PRO A 223 -15.61 -7.40 2.28
N GLU A 224 -16.51 -8.05 3.01
CA GLU A 224 -17.65 -7.39 3.65
C GLU A 224 -17.19 -6.68 4.93
N ALA A 225 -16.30 -5.69 4.75
CA ALA A 225 -15.70 -4.92 5.82
C ALA A 225 -15.24 -3.54 5.33
N ASP A 226 -15.03 -2.61 6.28
CA ASP A 226 -14.42 -1.31 5.96
C ASP A 226 -12.90 -1.43 5.86
N MET A 227 -12.40 -1.65 4.66
CA MET A 227 -10.97 -1.83 4.37
C MET A 227 -10.12 -0.55 4.54
N ARG A 228 -10.74 0.59 4.93
CA ARG A 228 -10.00 1.78 5.40
C ARG A 228 -9.45 1.60 6.82
N LYS A 229 -9.99 0.62 7.56
CA LYS A 229 -9.57 0.27 8.93
C LYS A 229 -9.37 -1.25 9.06
N PRO A 230 -8.41 -1.83 8.34
CA PRO A 230 -8.24 -3.28 8.26
C PRO A 230 -7.96 -3.93 9.62
N GLY A 231 -7.25 -3.25 10.51
CA GLY A 231 -6.93 -3.74 11.86
C GLY A 231 -8.13 -3.79 12.84
N SER A 232 -9.27 -3.17 12.51
CA SER A 232 -10.47 -3.14 13.36
C SER A 232 -11.69 -3.82 12.72
N CYS A 233 -11.52 -4.50 11.58
CA CYS A 233 -12.63 -5.20 10.92
C CYS A 233 -13.08 -6.43 11.73
N ASP A 234 -14.36 -6.82 11.56
CA ASP A 234 -14.86 -8.12 12.04
C ASP A 234 -14.40 -9.21 11.07
N PRO A 235 -13.56 -10.16 11.47
CA PRO A 235 -13.06 -11.21 10.58
C PRO A 235 -14.06 -12.32 10.28
N ARG A 236 -15.15 -12.47 11.06
CA ARG A 236 -16.10 -13.58 10.94
C ARG A 236 -16.83 -13.62 9.59
N PRO A 237 -17.40 -12.51 9.08
CA PRO A 237 -17.99 -12.49 7.74
C PRO A 237 -16.96 -12.81 6.65
N ILE A 238 -15.70 -12.37 6.85
CA ILE A 238 -14.62 -12.58 5.90
C ILE A 238 -14.22 -14.07 5.83
N ILE A 239 -14.11 -14.73 6.99
CA ILE A 239 -13.89 -16.19 7.07
C ILE A 239 -14.99 -16.93 6.29
N ALA A 240 -16.26 -16.57 6.51
CA ALA A 240 -17.37 -17.15 5.81
C ALA A 240 -17.29 -16.92 4.29
N GLN A 241 -16.89 -15.72 3.84
CA GLN A 241 -16.68 -15.43 2.41
C GLN A 241 -15.56 -16.30 1.80
N ILE A 242 -14.40 -16.43 2.50
CA ILE A 242 -13.28 -17.27 2.04
C ILE A 242 -13.75 -18.72 1.82
N GLU A 243 -14.47 -19.29 2.77
CA GLU A 243 -14.95 -20.66 2.73
C GLU A 243 -16.05 -20.85 1.66
N ALA A 244 -17.04 -19.95 1.63
CA ALA A 244 -18.17 -20.03 0.69
C ALA A 244 -17.73 -19.97 -0.78
N HIS A 245 -16.67 -19.20 -1.05
CA HIS A 245 -16.16 -19.04 -2.42
C HIS A 245 -14.88 -19.83 -2.69
N GLY A 246 -14.36 -20.56 -1.71
CA GLY A 246 -13.15 -21.34 -1.86
C GLY A 246 -11.94 -20.47 -2.26
N ALA A 247 -11.78 -19.30 -1.65
CA ALA A 247 -10.68 -18.40 -1.99
C ALA A 247 -9.34 -19.12 -1.84
N ARG A 248 -8.50 -19.04 -2.89
CA ARG A 248 -7.19 -19.71 -2.95
C ARG A 248 -6.04 -18.78 -2.61
N SER A 249 -6.24 -17.48 -2.79
CA SER A 249 -5.22 -16.46 -2.52
C SER A 249 -5.78 -15.24 -1.79
N THR A 250 -4.88 -14.48 -1.20
CA THR A 250 -5.15 -13.14 -0.70
C THR A 250 -3.86 -12.31 -0.67
N ALA A 251 -3.98 -11.02 -1.00
CA ALA A 251 -2.94 -10.03 -0.76
C ALA A 251 -3.48 -8.98 0.21
N ALA A 252 -2.84 -8.83 1.38
CA ALA A 252 -3.40 -8.02 2.45
C ALA A 252 -2.34 -7.31 3.31
N SER A 253 -2.79 -6.29 4.06
CA SER A 253 -1.94 -5.62 5.04
C SER A 253 -1.66 -6.49 6.28
N PRO A 254 -0.52 -6.26 6.97
CA PRO A 254 -0.22 -6.97 8.22
C PRO A 254 -1.34 -6.89 9.25
N ALA A 255 -1.94 -5.70 9.42
CA ALA A 255 -3.03 -5.50 10.38
C ALA A 255 -4.28 -6.34 10.06
N PHE A 256 -4.60 -6.52 8.77
CA PHE A 256 -5.70 -7.38 8.35
C PHE A 256 -5.40 -8.85 8.62
N ILE A 257 -4.21 -9.32 8.24
CA ILE A 257 -3.79 -10.72 8.48
C ILE A 257 -3.73 -11.02 9.97
N GLU A 258 -3.27 -10.09 10.82
CA GLU A 258 -3.29 -10.25 12.28
C GLU A 258 -4.71 -10.48 12.81
N ARG A 259 -5.70 -9.72 12.32
CA ARG A 259 -7.11 -9.89 12.69
C ARG A 259 -7.66 -11.23 12.25
N LEU A 260 -7.40 -11.60 11.00
CA LEU A 260 -7.91 -12.84 10.41
C LEU A 260 -7.31 -14.07 11.11
N THR A 261 -5.99 -14.10 11.28
CA THR A 261 -5.30 -15.21 11.95
C THR A 261 -5.70 -15.33 13.41
N GLY A 262 -5.84 -14.19 14.13
CA GLY A 262 -6.28 -14.17 15.51
C GLY A 262 -7.63 -14.85 15.71
N GLU A 263 -8.59 -14.58 14.82
CA GLU A 263 -9.92 -15.21 14.91
C GLU A 263 -9.89 -16.69 14.52
N CYS A 264 -9.15 -17.04 13.46
CA CYS A 264 -8.99 -18.44 13.05
C CYS A 264 -8.40 -19.30 14.19
N ILE A 265 -7.35 -18.83 14.86
CA ILE A 265 -6.71 -19.51 15.99
C ILE A 265 -7.68 -19.58 17.17
N ARG A 266 -8.35 -18.47 17.53
CA ARG A 266 -9.33 -18.41 18.62
C ARG A 266 -10.48 -19.42 18.45
N LEU A 267 -10.92 -19.61 17.20
CA LEU A 267 -12.02 -20.53 16.85
C LEU A 267 -11.54 -21.95 16.55
N SER A 268 -10.23 -22.20 16.56
CA SER A 268 -9.62 -23.46 16.05
C SER A 268 -10.14 -23.83 14.66
N ARG A 269 -10.27 -22.82 13.78
CA ARG A 269 -10.86 -22.93 12.44
C ARG A 269 -9.87 -22.47 11.36
N PRO A 270 -8.96 -23.35 10.91
CA PRO A 270 -7.98 -23.01 9.89
C PRO A 270 -8.65 -22.84 8.52
N LEU A 271 -8.14 -21.92 7.71
CA LEU A 271 -8.63 -21.68 6.34
C LEU A 271 -7.88 -22.58 5.35
N LEU A 272 -8.43 -23.76 5.10
CA LEU A 272 -7.79 -24.82 4.31
C LEU A 272 -7.81 -24.57 2.80
N SER A 273 -8.65 -23.66 2.30
CA SER A 273 -8.72 -23.32 0.87
C SER A 273 -7.57 -22.46 0.39
N LEU A 274 -7.03 -21.60 1.27
CA LEU A 274 -5.91 -20.71 0.94
C LEU A 274 -4.66 -21.50 0.56
N ARG A 275 -4.00 -21.09 -0.52
CA ARG A 275 -2.75 -21.63 -1.05
C ARG A 275 -1.63 -20.60 -1.10
N GLN A 276 -1.99 -19.33 -1.26
CA GLN A 276 -1.05 -18.21 -1.35
C GLN A 276 -1.56 -17.03 -0.51
N VAL A 277 -0.73 -16.55 0.39
CA VAL A 277 -1.03 -15.38 1.23
C VAL A 277 0.13 -14.42 1.13
N PHE A 278 -0.12 -13.25 0.54
CA PHE A 278 0.85 -12.18 0.41
C PHE A 278 0.55 -11.10 1.44
N VAL A 279 1.57 -10.72 2.20
CA VAL A 279 1.45 -9.74 3.28
C VAL A 279 2.37 -8.56 2.98
N GLY A 280 1.80 -7.36 2.84
CA GLY A 280 2.58 -6.17 2.46
C GLY A 280 1.88 -4.85 2.79
N GLY A 281 2.47 -3.74 2.34
CA GLY A 281 1.97 -2.39 2.61
C GLY A 281 2.39 -1.81 3.97
N GLY A 282 3.04 -2.59 4.81
CA GLY A 282 3.63 -2.22 6.09
C GLY A 282 4.67 -3.26 6.53
N PRO A 283 5.39 -3.03 7.64
CA PRO A 283 6.37 -3.99 8.16
C PRO A 283 5.71 -5.35 8.49
N VAL A 284 6.26 -6.43 7.94
CA VAL A 284 5.78 -7.80 8.15
C VAL A 284 6.72 -8.51 9.12
N PHE A 285 6.36 -8.53 10.40
CA PHE A 285 7.21 -9.13 11.42
C PHE A 285 7.07 -10.67 11.48
N PRO A 286 8.14 -11.40 11.82
CA PRO A 286 8.17 -12.86 11.79
C PRO A 286 7.08 -13.57 12.59
N HIS A 287 6.67 -13.00 13.73
CA HIS A 287 5.59 -13.57 14.54
C HIS A 287 4.26 -13.67 13.78
N LEU A 288 3.98 -12.67 12.91
CA LEU A 288 2.77 -12.67 12.08
C LEU A 288 2.83 -13.80 11.04
N LEU A 289 3.98 -14.00 10.42
CA LEU A 289 4.16 -15.08 9.42
C LEU A 289 3.96 -16.47 10.05
N ARG A 290 4.50 -16.69 11.27
CA ARG A 290 4.30 -17.95 12.02
C ARG A 290 2.82 -18.18 12.36
N ARG A 291 2.12 -17.15 12.84
CA ARG A 291 0.66 -17.22 13.11
C ARG A 291 -0.16 -17.45 11.85
N ALA A 292 0.25 -16.81 10.73
CA ALA A 292 -0.41 -17.03 9.45
C ALA A 292 -0.25 -18.47 8.97
N ARG A 293 0.92 -19.09 9.18
CA ARG A 293 1.16 -20.52 8.90
C ARG A 293 0.22 -21.43 9.70
N GLU A 294 0.01 -21.12 10.99
CA GLU A 294 -0.90 -21.88 11.86
C GLU A 294 -2.36 -21.76 11.38
N ALA A 295 -2.79 -20.53 11.04
CA ALA A 295 -4.15 -20.27 10.60
C ALA A 295 -4.43 -20.75 9.16
N PHE A 296 -3.41 -20.80 8.29
CA PHE A 296 -3.49 -21.16 6.87
C PHE A 296 -2.49 -22.26 6.51
N PRO A 297 -2.68 -23.50 7.02
CA PRO A 297 -1.65 -24.55 6.98
C PRO A 297 -1.29 -25.03 5.58
N ASN A 298 -2.17 -24.80 4.60
CA ASN A 298 -1.96 -25.20 3.21
C ASN A 298 -1.40 -24.07 2.33
N ALA A 299 -1.12 -22.89 2.91
CA ALA A 299 -0.71 -21.72 2.15
C ALA A 299 0.80 -21.47 2.26
N THR A 300 1.41 -21.06 1.15
CA THR A 300 2.68 -20.34 1.16
C THR A 300 2.43 -18.92 1.66
N ILE A 301 3.12 -18.51 2.70
CA ILE A 301 3.00 -17.17 3.29
C ILE A 301 4.20 -16.35 2.88
N THR A 302 3.99 -15.28 2.13
CA THR A 302 5.04 -14.43 1.56
C THR A 302 4.92 -13.01 2.08
N ALA A 303 6.01 -12.49 2.64
CA ALA A 303 6.14 -11.07 2.95
C ALA A 303 6.60 -10.32 1.70
N VAL A 304 5.95 -9.18 1.39
CA VAL A 304 6.25 -8.36 0.20
C VAL A 304 6.64 -6.95 0.64
N TYR A 305 7.82 -6.52 0.23
CA TYR A 305 8.29 -5.15 0.39
C TYR A 305 8.02 -4.34 -0.86
N GLY A 306 7.41 -3.17 -0.69
CA GLY A 306 7.07 -2.26 -1.77
C GLY A 306 6.55 -0.92 -1.26
N SER A 307 6.38 0.02 -2.16
CA SER A 307 5.83 1.34 -1.91
C SER A 307 4.85 1.74 -3.02
N THR A 308 4.17 2.88 -2.83
CA THR A 308 3.31 3.47 -3.87
C THR A 308 4.07 3.71 -5.19
N GLU A 309 5.36 3.99 -5.09
CA GLU A 309 6.25 4.34 -6.20
C GLU A 309 6.86 3.11 -6.89
N ALA A 310 6.93 1.98 -6.19
CA ALA A 310 7.47 0.72 -6.71
C ALA A 310 6.88 -0.47 -5.91
N GLU A 311 6.08 -1.30 -6.54
CA GLU A 311 5.43 -2.44 -5.91
C GLU A 311 5.24 -3.59 -6.90
N PRO A 312 5.79 -4.79 -6.58
CA PRO A 312 6.72 -5.13 -5.49
C PRO A 312 8.19 -4.74 -5.76
N MET A 313 9.03 -4.69 -4.70
CA MET A 313 10.48 -4.50 -4.81
C MET A 313 11.27 -5.73 -4.35
N ALA A 314 10.85 -6.38 -3.26
CA ALA A 314 11.44 -7.61 -2.75
C ALA A 314 10.40 -8.48 -2.06
N GLU A 315 10.66 -9.77 -1.97
CA GLU A 315 9.77 -10.74 -1.33
C GLU A 315 10.53 -11.87 -0.63
N ILE A 316 9.90 -12.45 0.38
CA ILE A 316 10.39 -13.64 1.06
C ILE A 316 9.25 -14.51 1.56
N SER A 317 9.32 -15.82 1.29
CA SER A 317 8.45 -16.80 1.93
C SER A 317 8.93 -17.10 3.36
N ILE A 318 7.99 -17.39 4.25
CA ILE A 318 8.35 -17.85 5.59
C ILE A 318 9.23 -19.12 5.57
N ASP A 319 9.10 -19.94 4.55
CA ASP A 319 9.88 -21.17 4.38
C ASP A 319 11.36 -20.92 4.05
N GLU A 320 11.68 -19.70 3.60
CA GLU A 320 13.04 -19.27 3.27
C GLU A 320 13.73 -18.55 4.44
N ILE A 321 13.00 -18.31 5.55
CA ILE A 321 13.56 -17.65 6.75
C ILE A 321 14.10 -18.70 7.70
N SER A 322 15.42 -18.75 7.87
CA SER A 322 16.09 -19.67 8.80
C SER A 322 15.98 -19.21 10.27
N GLU A 323 16.28 -20.11 11.21
CA GLU A 323 16.37 -19.74 12.64
C GLU A 323 17.51 -18.75 12.91
N ASP A 324 18.59 -18.78 12.12
CA ASP A 324 19.66 -17.79 12.19
C ASP A 324 19.17 -16.41 11.75
N ASP A 325 18.32 -16.34 10.72
CA ASP A 325 17.68 -15.08 10.30
C ASP A 325 16.78 -14.52 11.42
N PHE A 326 15.99 -15.38 12.08
CA PHE A 326 15.18 -14.95 13.22
C PHE A 326 16.06 -14.44 14.37
N SER A 327 17.16 -15.12 14.65
CA SER A 327 18.12 -14.71 15.68
C SER A 327 18.79 -13.38 15.32
N CYS A 328 19.16 -13.20 14.06
CA CYS A 328 19.72 -11.95 13.55
C CYS A 328 18.72 -10.78 13.69
N MET A 329 17.44 -10.96 13.31
CA MET A 329 16.40 -9.94 13.47
C MET A 329 16.22 -9.56 14.95
N LYS A 330 16.19 -10.55 15.84
CA LYS A 330 16.07 -10.37 17.31
C LYS A 330 17.27 -9.64 17.91
N SER A 331 18.46 -9.81 17.33
CA SER A 331 19.70 -9.17 17.76
C SER A 331 19.96 -7.81 17.13
N GLY A 332 18.99 -7.28 16.38
CA GLY A 332 19.11 -5.95 15.75
C GLY A 332 19.73 -5.96 14.35
N GLY A 333 19.64 -7.05 13.62
CA GLY A 333 20.04 -7.13 12.20
C GLY A 333 19.15 -6.28 11.27
N GLY A 334 17.94 -5.95 11.71
CA GLY A 334 16.90 -5.31 10.88
C GLY A 334 15.77 -6.28 10.56
N LEU A 335 14.95 -5.99 9.54
CA LEU A 335 13.88 -6.86 9.07
C LEU A 335 14.27 -7.47 7.72
N LEU A 336 14.33 -8.78 7.63
CA LEU A 336 14.61 -9.48 6.39
C LEU A 336 13.42 -9.32 5.43
N ALA A 337 13.66 -8.68 4.28
CA ALA A 337 12.67 -8.46 3.22
C ALA A 337 12.85 -9.44 2.04
N GLY A 338 13.93 -10.20 2.03
CA GLY A 338 14.18 -11.23 1.03
C GLY A 338 14.86 -10.77 -0.24
N SER A 339 14.61 -11.48 -1.33
CA SER A 339 15.28 -11.23 -2.60
C SER A 339 14.56 -10.14 -3.41
N PRO A 340 15.27 -9.24 -4.10
CA PRO A 340 14.65 -8.35 -5.07
C PRO A 340 13.88 -9.14 -6.14
N VAL A 341 12.71 -8.63 -6.53
CA VAL A 341 11.95 -9.24 -7.64
C VAL A 341 12.67 -9.03 -8.97
N GLY A 342 12.58 -10.00 -9.88
CA GLY A 342 13.37 -10.01 -11.11
C GLY A 342 13.08 -8.85 -12.08
N SER A 343 12.00 -8.09 -11.87
CA SER A 343 11.60 -6.94 -12.70
C SER A 343 12.09 -5.59 -12.17
N VAL A 344 12.80 -5.56 -11.03
CA VAL A 344 13.36 -4.35 -10.43
C VAL A 344 14.89 -4.43 -10.39
N ASP A 345 15.56 -3.37 -10.79
CA ASP A 345 16.97 -3.16 -10.44
C ASP A 345 17.03 -2.41 -9.11
N LEU A 346 17.50 -3.09 -8.05
CA LEU A 346 17.61 -2.57 -6.70
C LEU A 346 19.08 -2.48 -6.32
N ARG A 347 19.48 -1.28 -5.84
CA ARG A 347 20.85 -1.01 -5.38
C ARG A 347 20.82 -0.40 -3.99
N ILE A 348 21.93 -0.59 -3.27
CA ILE A 348 22.17 0.09 -2.00
C ILE A 348 23.33 1.05 -2.21
N ILE A 349 23.07 2.34 -2.02
CA ILE A 349 24.08 3.40 -2.19
C ILE A 349 24.40 4.07 -0.86
N ARG A 350 25.50 4.82 -0.79
CA ARG A 350 25.84 5.62 0.40
C ARG A 350 24.70 6.53 0.76
N ASP A 351 24.32 6.53 2.06
CA ASP A 351 23.21 7.35 2.57
C ASP A 351 23.57 8.84 2.52
N GLN A 352 22.94 9.53 1.59
CA GLN A 352 22.97 10.98 1.43
C GLN A 352 21.55 11.57 1.34
N TRP A 353 20.59 10.96 2.03
CA TRP A 353 19.20 11.43 2.05
C TRP A 353 19.10 12.89 2.47
N GLY A 354 18.29 13.66 1.74
CA GLY A 354 18.16 15.12 1.92
C GLY A 354 19.06 15.94 1.00
N ILE A 355 20.08 15.34 0.37
CA ILE A 355 20.91 15.97 -0.65
C ILE A 355 20.45 15.44 -2.02
N PRO A 356 19.98 16.31 -2.94
CA PRO A 356 19.64 15.89 -4.29
C PRO A 356 20.81 15.24 -5.02
N ILE A 357 20.52 14.20 -5.78
CA ILE A 357 21.49 13.58 -6.70
C ILE A 357 21.18 14.13 -8.10
N GLY A 358 22.16 14.73 -8.74
CA GLY A 358 22.09 15.16 -10.14
C GLY A 358 22.15 13.98 -11.10
N PRO A 359 22.11 14.23 -12.42
CA PRO A 359 22.48 13.21 -13.40
C PRO A 359 23.91 12.75 -13.18
N ILE A 360 24.13 11.44 -13.17
CA ILE A 360 25.46 10.81 -12.95
C ILE A 360 25.72 9.75 -14.00
N THR A 361 26.99 9.41 -14.16
CA THR A 361 27.45 8.34 -15.01
C THR A 361 27.34 6.98 -14.32
N PRO A 362 27.35 5.85 -15.06
CA PRO A 362 27.39 4.50 -14.49
C PRO A 362 28.61 4.27 -13.59
N ALA A 363 29.75 4.89 -13.89
CA ALA A 363 30.96 4.79 -13.07
C ALA A 363 30.76 5.45 -11.71
N GLU A 364 30.28 6.69 -11.67
CA GLU A 364 29.95 7.41 -10.44
C GLU A 364 28.90 6.66 -9.61
N PHE A 365 27.88 6.09 -10.28
CA PHE A 365 26.86 5.30 -9.60
C PHE A 365 27.45 4.04 -8.95
N THR A 366 28.39 3.38 -9.62
CA THR A 366 29.09 2.21 -9.06
C THR A 366 29.92 2.60 -7.83
N GLU A 367 30.58 3.77 -7.83
CA GLU A 367 31.33 4.29 -6.69
C GLU A 367 30.44 4.68 -5.49
N MET A 368 29.17 4.96 -5.74
CA MET A 368 28.19 5.22 -4.67
C MET A 368 27.72 3.95 -3.97
N ALA A 369 27.88 2.77 -4.58
CA ALA A 369 27.44 1.51 -4.02
C ALA A 369 28.17 1.21 -2.69
N VAL A 370 27.45 0.60 -1.74
CA VAL A 370 28.04 0.14 -0.48
C VAL A 370 28.37 -1.35 -0.56
N ALA A 371 29.34 -1.79 0.25
CA ALA A 371 29.69 -3.20 0.33
C ALA A 371 28.56 -4.03 0.99
N VAL A 372 28.63 -5.35 0.78
CA VAL A 372 27.73 -6.32 1.45
C VAL A 372 27.77 -6.11 2.96
N ASN A 373 26.62 -6.23 3.61
CA ASN A 373 26.38 -5.96 5.04
C ASN A 373 26.59 -4.50 5.48
N GLN A 374 26.83 -3.58 4.56
CA GLN A 374 26.92 -2.16 4.91
C GLN A 374 25.58 -1.45 4.71
N PRO A 375 25.14 -0.64 5.70
CA PRO A 375 23.93 0.14 5.59
C PRO A 375 24.03 1.23 4.51
N GLY A 376 22.98 1.37 3.71
CA GLY A 376 22.89 2.45 2.73
C GLY A 376 21.45 2.74 2.34
N GLU A 377 21.27 3.71 1.47
CA GLU A 377 19.97 4.09 0.93
C GLU A 377 19.54 3.14 -0.18
N ILE A 378 18.30 2.66 -0.12
CA ILE A 378 17.71 1.79 -1.14
C ILE A 378 17.25 2.65 -2.32
N VAL A 379 17.76 2.35 -3.51
CA VAL A 379 17.34 2.97 -4.76
C VAL A 379 16.90 1.91 -5.76
N VAL A 380 15.88 2.23 -6.56
CA VAL A 380 15.27 1.26 -7.48
C VAL A 380 15.01 1.87 -8.86
N SER A 381 15.09 1.01 -9.89
CA SER A 381 14.69 1.31 -11.26
C SER A 381 13.94 0.13 -11.87
N GLY A 382 13.06 0.40 -12.84
CA GLY A 382 12.27 -0.61 -13.53
C GLY A 382 11.03 -0.03 -14.18
N GLU A 383 10.42 -0.76 -15.11
CA GLU A 383 9.23 -0.30 -15.84
C GLU A 383 8.01 -0.04 -14.95
N HIS A 384 7.93 -0.71 -13.79
CA HIS A 384 6.88 -0.54 -12.77
C HIS A 384 7.33 0.38 -11.62
N VAL A 385 8.45 1.08 -11.75
CA VAL A 385 8.88 2.12 -10.83
C VAL A 385 8.37 3.46 -11.33
N LEU A 386 7.73 4.23 -10.45
CA LEU A 386 7.15 5.53 -10.79
C LEU A 386 8.21 6.47 -11.36
N ASP A 387 8.02 6.92 -12.58
CA ASP A 387 8.97 7.82 -13.27
C ASP A 387 9.08 9.18 -12.57
N GLY A 388 7.94 9.77 -12.18
CA GLY A 388 7.92 11.05 -11.49
C GLY A 388 6.57 11.40 -10.89
N TYR A 389 6.56 12.50 -10.16
CA TYR A 389 5.34 13.10 -9.64
C TYR A 389 4.81 14.17 -10.59
N LEU A 390 3.53 14.46 -10.49
CA LEU A 390 2.87 15.50 -11.28
C LEU A 390 3.63 16.84 -11.14
N TYR A 391 3.98 17.43 -12.26
CA TYR A 391 4.79 18.66 -12.35
C TYR A 391 6.16 18.59 -11.66
N GLY A 392 6.70 17.38 -11.47
CA GLY A 392 8.01 17.17 -10.83
C GLY A 392 8.05 17.50 -9.32
N ALA A 393 6.88 17.65 -8.67
CA ALA A 393 6.79 18.04 -7.26
C ALA A 393 7.30 16.92 -6.34
N GLY A 394 8.56 16.99 -5.94
CA GLY A 394 9.25 15.98 -5.12
C GLY A 394 10.25 15.11 -5.90
N ASP A 395 10.37 15.30 -7.21
CA ASP A 395 11.32 14.54 -8.03
C ASP A 395 12.76 14.88 -7.67
N LYS A 396 13.05 16.15 -7.42
CA LYS A 396 14.39 16.61 -7.06
C LYS A 396 14.98 15.87 -5.84
N GLU A 397 14.14 15.51 -4.88
CA GLU A 397 14.54 14.79 -3.65
C GLU A 397 14.57 13.28 -3.85
N THR A 398 13.71 12.74 -4.73
CA THR A 398 13.42 11.31 -4.79
C THR A 398 13.78 10.65 -6.11
N LYS A 399 14.22 11.40 -7.10
CA LYS A 399 14.58 10.89 -8.42
C LYS A 399 15.96 11.40 -8.86
N PHE A 400 16.66 10.58 -9.61
CA PHE A 400 17.89 10.94 -10.32
C PHE A 400 18.06 10.08 -11.56
N ASN A 401 18.96 10.46 -12.44
CA ASN A 401 19.26 9.71 -13.65
C ASN A 401 20.70 9.16 -13.61
N VAL A 402 20.84 7.91 -14.01
CA VAL A 402 22.14 7.31 -14.36
C VAL A 402 22.13 7.16 -15.88
N ASP A 403 22.84 8.01 -16.59
CA ASP A 403 22.68 8.24 -18.03
C ASP A 403 21.20 8.47 -18.37
N GLN A 404 20.61 7.57 -19.19
CA GLN A 404 19.19 7.64 -19.60
C GLN A 404 18.24 6.87 -18.66
N VAL A 405 18.77 6.16 -17.66
CA VAL A 405 17.96 5.33 -16.76
C VAL A 405 17.50 6.14 -15.56
N ARG A 406 16.19 6.17 -15.35
CA ARG A 406 15.57 6.85 -14.20
C ARG A 406 15.61 5.95 -12.97
N TRP A 407 16.08 6.49 -11.85
CA TRP A 407 16.15 5.84 -10.55
C TRP A 407 15.26 6.55 -9.53
N HIS A 408 14.64 5.76 -8.66
CA HIS A 408 13.85 6.23 -7.53
C HIS A 408 14.57 5.98 -6.22
N ARG A 409 14.70 7.01 -5.40
CA ARG A 409 15.15 6.96 -4.01
C ARG A 409 13.95 6.64 -3.12
N THR A 410 13.94 5.46 -2.50
CA THR A 410 12.79 5.00 -1.70
C THR A 410 12.64 5.77 -0.38
N GLY A 411 13.73 6.39 0.10
CA GLY A 411 13.85 6.97 1.43
C GLY A 411 13.97 5.93 2.54
N ASP A 412 14.13 4.65 2.18
CA ASP A 412 14.41 3.56 3.10
C ASP A 412 15.90 3.23 3.12
N LEU A 413 16.36 2.78 4.27
CA LEU A 413 17.71 2.24 4.49
C LEU A 413 17.65 0.72 4.49
N GLY A 414 18.67 0.11 3.91
CA GLY A 414 18.83 -1.33 3.88
C GLY A 414 20.28 -1.75 3.75
N ALA A 415 20.49 -3.06 3.75
CA ALA A 415 21.75 -3.69 3.42
C ALA A 415 21.48 -5.01 2.70
N PHE A 416 22.33 -5.40 1.77
CA PHE A 416 22.35 -6.77 1.25
C PHE A 416 23.20 -7.68 2.15
N ASP A 417 22.72 -8.90 2.41
CA ASP A 417 23.56 -9.94 2.97
C ASP A 417 24.41 -10.63 1.88
N SER A 418 25.27 -11.58 2.31
CA SER A 418 26.13 -12.35 1.40
C SER A 418 25.38 -13.21 0.39
N SER A 419 24.09 -13.48 0.63
CA SER A 419 23.21 -14.22 -0.28
C SER A 419 22.43 -13.29 -1.22
N GLY A 420 22.64 -11.97 -1.16
CA GLY A 420 21.93 -10.97 -1.96
C GLY A 420 20.50 -10.69 -1.50
N ARG A 421 20.14 -11.08 -0.27
CA ARG A 421 18.83 -10.79 0.32
C ARG A 421 18.86 -9.40 0.98
N LEU A 422 17.77 -8.66 0.85
CA LEU A 422 17.61 -7.31 1.39
C LEU A 422 17.18 -7.37 2.86
N TRP A 423 17.88 -6.61 3.70
CA TRP A 423 17.53 -6.33 5.10
C TRP A 423 17.13 -4.87 5.23
N LEU A 424 15.93 -4.60 5.74
CA LEU A 424 15.41 -3.26 5.97
C LEU A 424 15.88 -2.73 7.33
N LEU A 425 16.40 -1.52 7.35
CA LEU A 425 16.94 -0.85 8.54
C LEU A 425 16.11 0.36 8.97
N GLY A 426 15.12 0.74 8.18
CA GLY A 426 14.16 1.81 8.45
C GLY A 426 14.24 2.98 7.48
N ARG A 427 13.68 4.14 7.88
CA ARG A 427 13.69 5.34 7.06
C ARG A 427 15.00 6.10 7.18
N CYS A 428 15.49 6.63 6.06
CA CYS A 428 16.68 7.50 6.03
C CYS A 428 16.52 8.71 6.95
N SER A 429 15.31 9.28 6.99
CA SER A 429 15.00 10.46 7.82
C SER A 429 14.87 10.16 9.32
N ALA A 430 14.68 8.89 9.72
CA ALA A 430 14.47 8.50 11.10
C ALA A 430 15.76 8.12 11.84
N LYS A 431 16.90 7.98 11.14
CA LYS A 431 18.18 7.62 11.78
C LYS A 431 18.56 8.65 12.86
N ILE A 432 19.01 8.13 13.99
CA ILE A 432 19.49 8.96 15.10
C ILE A 432 21.01 9.00 15.04
N LYS A 433 21.57 10.22 14.98
CA LYS A 433 23.01 10.48 15.03
C LYS A 433 23.32 11.28 16.28
N ASP A 434 24.11 10.73 17.17
CA ASP A 434 24.53 11.37 18.42
C ASP A 434 25.96 10.98 18.79
N ARG A 435 26.39 11.32 20.02
CA ARG A 435 27.73 11.02 20.54
C ARG A 435 28.08 9.52 20.59
N LEU A 436 27.07 8.63 20.63
CA LEU A 436 27.24 7.18 20.63
C LEU A 436 27.33 6.60 19.22
N GLY A 437 27.23 7.46 18.18
CA GLY A 437 27.22 7.05 16.79
C GLY A 437 25.82 7.00 16.18
N THR A 438 25.70 6.31 15.06
CA THR A 438 24.42 6.19 14.32
C THR A 438 23.65 4.96 14.79
N VAL A 439 22.38 5.14 15.16
CA VAL A 439 21.43 4.05 15.38
C VAL A 439 20.24 4.18 14.43
N TYR A 440 19.77 3.06 13.95
CA TYR A 440 18.60 2.95 13.09
C TYR A 440 17.41 2.48 13.92
N PRO A 441 16.40 3.34 14.18
CA PRO A 441 15.29 3.02 15.07
C PRO A 441 14.58 1.71 14.72
N PHE A 442 14.37 1.45 13.44
CA PHE A 442 13.65 0.27 12.99
C PHE A 442 14.35 -1.05 13.34
N LYS A 443 15.70 -1.08 13.45
CA LYS A 443 16.45 -2.25 13.93
C LYS A 443 16.06 -2.59 15.38
N VAL A 444 15.92 -1.56 16.22
CA VAL A 444 15.51 -1.69 17.62
C VAL A 444 14.05 -2.10 17.70
N GLU A 445 13.19 -1.46 16.93
CA GLU A 445 11.76 -1.75 16.84
C GLU A 445 11.52 -3.20 16.39
N CYS A 446 12.27 -3.67 15.40
CA CYS A 446 12.22 -5.05 14.93
C CYS A 446 12.65 -6.03 16.03
N ALA A 447 13.77 -5.78 16.69
CA ALA A 447 14.27 -6.65 17.78
C ALA A 447 13.26 -6.78 18.93
N VAL A 448 12.64 -5.67 19.33
CA VAL A 448 11.63 -5.61 20.40
C VAL A 448 10.33 -6.32 20.03
N ARG A 449 9.92 -6.23 18.77
CA ARG A 449 8.68 -6.85 18.28
C ARG A 449 8.71 -8.38 18.24
N HIS A 450 9.86 -9.00 18.50
CA HIS A 450 9.95 -10.44 18.78
C HIS A 450 9.43 -10.84 20.17
N ASP A 451 9.29 -9.88 21.09
CA ASP A 451 8.70 -10.11 22.40
C ASP A 451 7.17 -10.19 22.29
N PRO A 452 6.53 -11.29 22.72
CA PRO A 452 5.09 -11.48 22.58
C PRO A 452 4.25 -10.50 23.40
N GLU A 453 4.83 -9.86 24.43
CA GLU A 453 4.13 -8.87 25.25
C GLU A 453 4.04 -7.51 24.55
N ILE A 454 4.86 -7.26 23.52
CA ILE A 454 4.93 -5.97 22.84
C ILE A 454 4.02 -5.95 21.60
N GLU A 455 3.13 -4.98 21.58
CA GLU A 455 2.28 -4.70 20.42
C GLU A 455 2.96 -3.75 19.43
N CYS A 456 3.57 -2.67 19.94
CA CYS A 456 4.28 -1.68 19.13
C CYS A 456 5.48 -1.14 19.88
N ALA A 457 6.52 -0.72 19.15
CA ALA A 457 7.71 -0.11 19.70
C ALA A 457 8.19 1.01 18.77
N ALA A 458 8.75 2.06 19.36
CA ALA A 458 9.37 3.19 18.64
C ALA A 458 10.62 3.64 19.36
N LEU A 459 11.73 3.81 18.62
CA LEU A 459 12.92 4.47 19.15
C LEU A 459 12.99 5.90 18.63
N VAL A 460 13.12 6.86 19.53
CA VAL A 460 13.21 8.29 19.19
C VAL A 460 14.38 8.98 19.91
N ALA A 461 14.90 10.04 19.28
CA ALA A 461 15.76 10.99 19.96
C ALA A 461 14.88 12.04 20.65
N PHE A 462 14.87 12.06 21.97
CA PHE A 462 14.10 13.02 22.75
C PHE A 462 14.97 13.67 23.81
N ARG A 463 15.11 15.01 23.77
CA ARG A 463 15.94 15.80 24.69
C ARG A 463 17.39 15.31 24.80
N GLY A 464 17.98 14.92 23.67
CA GLY A 464 19.35 14.40 23.61
C GLY A 464 19.54 12.98 24.12
N GLN A 465 18.46 12.27 24.41
CA GLN A 465 18.46 10.86 24.87
C GLN A 465 17.84 9.95 23.80
N ARG A 466 18.31 8.70 23.75
CA ARG A 466 17.67 7.62 23.00
C ARG A 466 16.54 7.02 23.85
N VAL A 467 15.30 7.31 23.51
CA VAL A 467 14.12 6.89 24.26
C VAL A 467 13.39 5.80 23.49
N LEU A 468 13.33 4.61 24.09
CA LEU A 468 12.51 3.50 23.59
C LEU A 468 11.11 3.62 24.17
N VAL A 469 10.11 3.78 23.31
CA VAL A 469 8.69 3.84 23.67
C VAL A 469 8.07 2.49 23.35
N LEU A 470 7.37 1.89 24.30
CA LEU A 470 6.76 0.56 24.19
C LEU A 470 5.25 0.65 24.40
N GLN A 471 4.49 -0.03 23.56
CA GLN A 471 3.07 -0.32 23.75
C GLN A 471 2.91 -1.81 24.01
N ALA A 472 2.40 -2.17 25.18
CA ALA A 472 2.16 -3.55 25.55
C ALA A 472 0.82 -4.05 24.97
N ARG A 473 0.74 -5.36 24.64
CA ARG A 473 -0.52 -6.02 24.21
C ARG A 473 -1.56 -6.08 25.33
N ASN A 474 -1.09 -6.21 26.57
CA ASN A 474 -1.94 -6.22 27.75
C ASN A 474 -1.46 -5.11 28.70
N ALA A 475 -2.39 -4.39 29.31
CA ALA A 475 -2.11 -3.29 30.25
C ALA A 475 -1.52 -3.77 31.62
N ARG A 476 -0.78 -4.87 31.63
CA ARG A 476 -0.01 -5.31 32.81
C ARG A 476 1.31 -4.55 32.88
N THR A 477 1.88 -4.44 34.10
CA THR A 477 3.18 -3.81 34.32
C THR A 477 4.26 -4.51 33.50
N LEU A 478 4.74 -3.82 32.45
CA LEU A 478 5.84 -4.31 31.61
C LEU A 478 7.16 -4.09 32.34
N ASP A 479 7.98 -5.16 32.49
CA ASP A 479 9.36 -4.99 32.95
C ASP A 479 10.20 -4.35 31.83
N CYS A 480 10.37 -3.05 31.94
CA CYS A 480 11.14 -2.28 30.96
C CYS A 480 12.65 -2.45 31.11
N THR A 481 13.15 -2.95 32.24
CA THR A 481 14.60 -3.03 32.53
C THR A 481 15.28 -4.06 31.65
N ARG A 482 14.59 -5.16 31.34
CA ARG A 482 15.09 -6.23 30.48
C ARG A 482 15.46 -5.72 29.08
N PHE A 483 14.72 -4.73 28.55
CA PHE A 483 14.99 -4.18 27.21
C PHE A 483 16.28 -3.36 27.15
N LYS A 484 16.70 -2.71 28.23
CA LYS A 484 18.00 -2.04 28.27
C LYS A 484 19.16 -3.03 28.14
N THR A 485 19.07 -4.17 28.81
CA THR A 485 20.07 -5.22 28.73
C THR A 485 20.07 -5.90 27.36
N GLN A 486 18.89 -6.27 26.85
CA GLN A 486 18.73 -6.91 25.54
C GLN A 486 19.23 -6.03 24.40
N LEU A 487 19.07 -4.71 24.52
CA LEU A 487 19.37 -3.71 23.49
C LEU A 487 20.61 -2.87 23.85
N ALA A 488 21.55 -3.42 24.64
CA ALA A 488 22.77 -2.73 25.04
C ALA A 488 23.55 -2.16 23.84
N TRP A 489 23.53 -2.86 22.70
CA TRP A 489 24.14 -2.43 21.43
C TRP A 489 23.53 -1.13 20.86
N ALA A 490 22.27 -0.80 21.23
CA ALA A 490 21.57 0.39 20.74
C ALA A 490 21.77 1.60 21.66
N GLY A 491 22.36 1.44 22.84
CA GLY A 491 22.63 2.53 23.79
C GLY A 491 21.36 3.26 24.23
N ILE A 492 20.33 2.52 24.66
CA ILE A 492 19.05 3.09 25.11
C ILE A 492 19.20 3.79 26.46
N ASP A 493 18.96 5.08 26.51
CA ASP A 493 19.01 5.86 27.76
C ASP A 493 17.76 5.60 28.62
N ARG A 494 16.57 5.61 28.01
CA ARG A 494 15.29 5.43 28.71
C ARG A 494 14.37 4.48 27.98
N VAL A 495 13.58 3.71 28.75
CA VAL A 495 12.46 2.91 28.25
C VAL A 495 11.18 3.45 28.90
N ILE A 496 10.14 3.70 28.08
CA ILE A 496 8.86 4.27 28.51
C ILE A 496 7.75 3.39 27.98
N ALA A 497 6.84 2.94 28.85
CA ALA A 497 5.61 2.27 28.44
C ALA A 497 4.49 3.30 28.25
N VAL A 498 3.73 3.16 27.17
CA VAL A 498 2.54 3.97 26.85
C VAL A 498 1.37 3.08 26.52
N GLU A 499 0.15 3.60 26.66
CA GLU A 499 -1.07 2.87 26.30
C GLU A 499 -1.19 2.71 24.78
N HIS A 500 -0.76 3.73 24.02
CA HIS A 500 -0.84 3.74 22.56
C HIS A 500 0.29 4.53 21.94
N ILE A 501 0.97 3.93 20.96
CA ILE A 501 1.94 4.61 20.09
C ILE A 501 1.18 5.12 18.86
N PRO A 502 1.25 6.43 18.55
CA PRO A 502 0.60 6.98 17.37
C PRO A 502 1.11 6.32 16.08
N THR A 503 0.16 5.91 15.23
CA THR A 503 0.46 5.31 13.93
C THR A 503 -0.30 6.03 12.82
N ASP A 504 0.16 5.87 11.58
CA ASP A 504 -0.50 6.45 10.44
C ASP A 504 -1.96 5.97 10.32
N LYS A 505 -2.87 6.92 10.05
CA LYS A 505 -4.32 6.67 10.02
C LYS A 505 -4.76 5.70 8.91
N ARG A 506 -3.92 5.51 7.89
CA ARG A 506 -4.27 4.76 6.69
C ARG A 506 -3.98 3.25 6.82
N HIS A 507 -2.82 2.88 7.33
CA HIS A 507 -2.39 1.49 7.40
C HIS A 507 -2.30 0.97 8.82
N ASN A 508 -2.32 1.88 9.80
CA ASN A 508 -2.14 1.59 11.23
C ASN A 508 -0.85 0.75 11.50
N ALA A 509 0.16 0.94 10.65
CA ALA A 509 1.36 0.12 10.63
C ALA A 509 2.66 0.95 10.71
N LYS A 510 2.61 2.25 10.33
CA LYS A 510 3.78 3.14 10.34
C LYS A 510 3.66 4.09 11.50
N ILE A 511 4.73 4.21 12.29
CA ILE A 511 4.76 5.14 13.44
C ILE A 511 4.65 6.59 12.94
N ASP A 512 3.75 7.36 13.55
CA ASP A 512 3.68 8.82 13.39
C ASP A 512 4.62 9.46 14.40
N TYR A 513 5.87 9.65 13.99
CA TYR A 513 6.92 10.22 14.85
C TYR A 513 6.63 11.65 15.29
N ALA A 514 5.90 12.44 14.49
CA ALA A 514 5.55 13.82 14.86
C ALA A 514 4.50 13.85 15.98
N GLU A 515 3.48 13.00 15.89
CA GLU A 515 2.48 12.87 16.94
C GLU A 515 3.07 12.20 18.19
N LEU A 516 4.02 11.26 18.03
CA LEU A 516 4.75 10.63 19.13
C LEU A 516 5.60 11.64 19.89
N ASP A 517 6.33 12.53 19.19
CA ASP A 517 7.09 13.62 19.83
C ASP A 517 6.18 14.55 20.63
N SER A 518 5.03 14.94 20.05
CA SER A 518 4.01 15.74 20.73
C SER A 518 3.45 15.04 21.98
N LEU A 519 3.28 13.73 21.94
CA LEU A 519 2.86 12.91 23.08
C LEU A 519 3.91 12.93 24.17
N LEU A 520 5.19 12.73 23.84
CA LEU A 520 6.30 12.75 24.78
C LEU A 520 6.50 14.15 25.42
N GLN A 521 6.25 15.23 24.68
CA GLN A 521 6.30 16.59 25.22
C GLN A 521 5.18 16.86 26.24
N ARG A 522 3.97 16.36 26.00
CA ARG A 522 2.82 16.50 26.92
C ARG A 522 2.96 15.66 28.18
N CYS A 523 3.58 14.53 28.08
CA CYS A 523 3.78 13.61 29.19
C CYS A 523 4.98 14.01 30.07
N ARG A 524 4.91 15.18 30.71
CA ARG A 524 5.93 15.67 31.66
C ARG A 524 6.18 14.77 32.87
N SER A 525 5.27 13.84 33.15
CA SER A 525 5.28 12.93 34.32
C SER A 525 5.33 11.45 33.99
N LEU A 526 5.79 11.06 32.78
CA LEU A 526 6.00 9.65 32.50
C LEU A 526 7.10 9.12 33.44
N LYS A 527 6.68 8.45 34.53
CA LYS A 527 7.57 7.64 35.34
C LYS A 527 8.24 6.65 34.43
N GLY A 528 9.56 6.79 34.22
CA GLY A 528 10.34 5.74 33.59
C GLY A 528 10.11 4.46 34.41
N CYS A 529 9.88 3.32 33.78
CA CYS A 529 9.93 2.04 34.48
C CYS A 529 11.35 1.88 35.03
N GLY A 530 11.51 2.04 36.33
CA GLY A 530 12.79 1.86 37.04
C GLY A 530 13.58 3.17 37.25
N SER A 531 13.24 3.95 38.26
CA SER A 531 14.15 4.70 39.12
C SER A 531 14.30 3.93 40.43
#